data_ad375b728ba731efc0e90fbc7a729308
#
_entry.id   ad375b728ba731efc0e90fbc7a729308
#
_cell.length_a   1.000
_cell.length_b   1.000
_cell.length_c   1.000
_cell.angle_alpha   90.00
_cell.angle_beta   90.00
_cell.angle_gamma   90.00
#
_symmetry.space_group_name_H-M   'P 1'
#
loop_
_entity.id
_entity.type
_entity.pdbx_description
1 polymer ?
#
loop_
_entity_poly.entity_id
_entity_poly.type
_entity_poly.pdbx_seq_one_letter_code
_entity_poly.pdbx_strand_id
1 'polypeptide(L)'
;MVLMYADPAATEAMTAEERAEVFRRHEALHQDLAGTGEMLNGAGPAYPRDTVTLRRHAAGTSAVEGPLADATEQLTAYYVVDCASPERARAIAERVLDFHVVAVEVRPVHDSFGMAEAP
;
A
#
# COMPACT_ATOMS: atom_id res chain seq x y z
N MET A 1 -1.35 -9.51 -2.46
CA MET A 1 -1.18 -8.06 -2.26
C MET A 1 -0.76 -7.78 -0.83
N VAL A 2 0.09 -6.81 -0.68
CA VAL A 2 0.49 -6.25 0.62
C VAL A 2 -0.08 -4.84 0.68
N LEU A 3 -1.06 -4.63 1.53
CA LEU A 3 -1.80 -3.36 1.65
C LEU A 3 -1.37 -2.66 2.93
N MET A 4 -0.79 -1.48 2.80
CA MET A 4 -0.19 -0.73 3.91
C MET A 4 -1.08 0.41 4.36
N TYR A 5 -1.26 0.55 5.67
CA TYR A 5 -2.13 1.55 6.28
C TYR A 5 -1.37 2.44 7.24
N ALA A 6 -1.68 3.72 7.21
CA ALA A 6 -1.06 4.73 8.06
C ALA A 6 -2.09 5.80 8.43
N ASP A 7 -1.84 6.52 9.51
CA ASP A 7 -2.59 7.73 9.84
C ASP A 7 -2.04 8.90 8.99
N PRO A 8 -2.84 9.49 8.08
CA PRO A 8 -2.38 10.58 7.24
C PRO A 8 -1.86 11.80 8.03
N ALA A 9 -2.46 12.10 9.17
CA ALA A 9 -2.01 13.20 10.02
C ALA A 9 -0.60 12.94 10.58
N ALA A 10 -0.34 11.71 11.02
CA ALA A 10 0.98 11.31 11.49
C ALA A 10 2.01 11.34 10.35
N THR A 11 1.62 10.93 9.15
CA THR A 11 2.47 10.99 7.96
C THR A 11 2.87 12.43 7.63
N GLU A 12 1.91 13.36 7.65
CA GLU A 12 2.18 14.77 7.38
C GLU A 12 3.07 15.41 8.44
N ALA A 13 2.97 14.94 9.68
CA ALA A 13 3.73 15.46 10.81
C ALA A 13 5.16 14.91 10.89
N MET A 14 5.53 13.94 10.06
CA MET A 14 6.89 13.38 10.05
C MET A 14 7.94 14.46 9.78
N THR A 15 9.05 14.37 10.52
CA THR A 15 10.21 15.22 10.27
C THR A 15 10.92 14.80 8.97
N ALA A 16 11.78 15.66 8.44
CA ALA A 16 12.59 15.31 7.27
C ALA A 16 13.48 14.09 7.52
N GLU A 17 13.98 13.94 8.76
CA GLU A 17 14.80 12.80 9.16
C GLU A 17 13.98 11.50 9.19
N GLU A 18 12.77 11.55 9.75
CA GLU A 18 11.84 10.41 9.76
C GLU A 18 11.45 10.00 8.34
N ARG A 19 11.17 10.96 7.44
CA ARG A 19 10.89 10.69 6.03
C ARG A 19 12.06 10.02 5.33
N ALA A 20 13.27 10.46 5.60
CA ALA A 20 14.47 9.86 5.03
C ALA A 20 14.65 8.41 5.50
N GLU A 21 14.33 8.11 6.76
CA GLU A 21 14.38 6.75 7.31
C GLU A 21 13.35 5.84 6.65
N VAL A 22 12.11 6.29 6.51
CA VAL A 22 11.05 5.56 5.80
C VAL A 22 11.49 5.26 4.37
N PHE A 23 12.02 6.25 3.67
CA PHE A 23 12.51 6.10 2.31
C PHE A 23 13.61 5.03 2.21
N ARG A 24 14.61 5.07 3.10
CA ARG A 24 15.72 4.09 3.11
C ARG A 24 15.20 2.66 3.29
N ARG A 25 14.25 2.46 4.21
CA ARG A 25 13.69 1.14 4.48
C ARG A 25 12.91 0.58 3.30
N HIS A 26 12.08 1.41 2.66
CA HIS A 26 11.34 1.02 1.47
C HIS A 26 12.26 0.75 0.28
N GLU A 27 13.27 1.57 0.09
CA GLU A 27 14.29 1.38 -0.95
C GLU A 27 15.00 0.04 -0.80
N ALA A 28 15.44 -0.29 0.42
CA ALA A 28 16.11 -1.56 0.69
C ALA A 28 15.19 -2.76 0.39
N LEU A 29 13.93 -2.68 0.77
CA LEU A 29 12.96 -3.72 0.46
C LEU A 29 12.71 -3.86 -1.04
N HIS A 30 12.56 -2.75 -1.75
CA HIS A 30 12.40 -2.75 -3.21
C HIS A 30 13.58 -3.42 -3.91
N GLN A 31 14.80 -3.09 -3.49
CA GLN A 31 16.01 -3.69 -4.06
C GLN A 31 16.06 -5.20 -3.82
N ASP A 32 15.73 -5.63 -2.60
CA ASP A 32 15.71 -7.06 -2.26
C ASP A 32 14.67 -7.81 -3.10
N LEU A 33 13.46 -7.29 -3.20
CA LEU A 33 12.38 -7.93 -3.96
C LEU A 33 12.59 -7.86 -5.47
N ALA A 34 13.27 -6.83 -5.97
CA ALA A 34 13.70 -6.78 -7.36
C ALA A 34 14.76 -7.85 -7.65
N GLY A 35 15.69 -8.03 -6.70
CA GLY A 35 16.74 -9.05 -6.82
C GLY A 35 16.22 -10.47 -6.82
N THR A 36 15.15 -10.75 -6.10
CA THR A 36 14.51 -12.08 -6.08
C THR A 36 13.47 -12.27 -7.19
N GLY A 37 13.05 -11.18 -7.86
CA GLY A 37 11.95 -11.22 -8.84
C GLY A 37 10.57 -11.27 -8.21
N GLU A 38 10.46 -11.11 -6.91
CA GLU A 38 9.17 -11.21 -6.20
C GLU A 38 8.29 -9.96 -6.38
N MET A 39 8.86 -8.77 -6.60
CA MET A 39 8.09 -7.54 -6.79
C MET A 39 7.51 -7.46 -8.20
N LEU A 40 6.20 -7.49 -8.33
CA LEU A 40 5.51 -7.33 -9.61
C LEU A 40 5.02 -5.90 -9.84
N ASN A 41 4.47 -5.28 -8.82
CA ASN A 41 3.85 -3.96 -8.94
C ASN A 41 3.72 -3.31 -7.56
N GLY A 42 3.54 -2.00 -7.56
CA GLY A 42 3.29 -1.24 -6.35
C GLY A 42 3.02 0.21 -6.66
N ALA A 43 2.33 0.88 -5.73
CA ALA A 43 2.08 2.30 -5.82
C ALA A 43 1.81 2.89 -4.43
N GLY A 44 2.11 4.18 -4.29
CA GLY A 44 1.69 4.98 -3.14
C GLY A 44 0.71 6.03 -3.62
N PRO A 45 -0.58 5.95 -3.27
CA PRO A 45 -1.56 6.96 -3.65
C PRO A 45 -1.29 8.29 -2.95
N ALA A 46 -1.87 9.36 -3.48
CA ALA A 46 -1.88 10.66 -2.85
C ALA A 46 -2.64 10.62 -1.51
N TYR A 47 -2.65 11.71 -0.78
CA TYR A 47 -3.38 11.77 0.50
C TYR A 47 -4.88 11.54 0.32
N PRO A 48 -5.56 10.99 1.36
CA PRO A 48 -7.01 10.74 1.29
C PRO A 48 -7.84 11.97 0.92
N ARG A 49 -7.41 13.17 1.30
CA ARG A 49 -8.10 14.42 0.93
C ARG A 49 -8.13 14.68 -0.58
N ASP A 50 -7.24 14.05 -1.34
CA ASP A 50 -7.17 14.18 -2.80
C ASP A 50 -8.03 13.13 -3.51
N THR A 51 -8.78 12.34 -2.75
CA THR A 51 -9.61 11.25 -3.25
C THR A 51 -10.99 11.78 -3.68
N VAL A 52 -11.54 11.17 -4.71
CA VAL A 52 -12.96 11.32 -5.05
C VAL A 52 -13.60 9.94 -4.95
N THR A 53 -14.68 9.84 -4.20
CA THR A 53 -15.44 8.59 -4.07
C THR A 53 -16.71 8.68 -4.92
N LEU A 54 -16.89 7.70 -5.78
CA LEU A 54 -18.11 7.56 -6.57
C LEU A 54 -19.00 6.50 -5.93
N ARG A 55 -20.29 6.83 -5.77
CA ARG A 55 -21.27 5.88 -5.26
C ARG A 55 -22.43 5.73 -6.23
N ARG A 56 -22.94 4.52 -6.34
CA ARG A 56 -24.15 4.22 -7.08
C ARG A 56 -25.34 4.25 -6.12
N HIS A 57 -26.38 4.96 -6.54
CA HIS A 57 -27.67 5.03 -5.86
C HIS A 57 -28.79 4.61 -6.83
N ALA A 58 -30.00 4.38 -6.30
CA ALA A 58 -31.15 4.05 -7.14
C ALA A 58 -31.43 5.12 -8.22
N ALA A 59 -31.14 6.40 -7.89
CA ALA A 59 -31.35 7.53 -8.80
C ALA A 59 -30.14 7.87 -9.69
N GLY A 60 -29.04 7.12 -9.61
CA GLY A 60 -27.83 7.39 -10.38
C GLY A 60 -26.55 7.33 -9.57
N THR A 61 -25.54 8.09 -9.99
CA THR A 61 -24.21 8.11 -9.37
C THR A 61 -23.96 9.44 -8.68
N SER A 62 -23.32 9.41 -7.53
CA SER A 62 -22.79 10.62 -6.86
C SER A 62 -21.28 10.59 -6.79
N ALA A 63 -20.67 11.78 -6.79
CA ALA A 63 -19.24 11.96 -6.56
C ALA A 63 -19.05 12.80 -5.29
N VAL A 64 -18.27 12.28 -4.36
CA VAL A 64 -18.00 12.96 -3.08
C VAL A 64 -16.48 13.07 -2.91
N GLU A 65 -16.01 14.26 -2.57
CA GLU A 65 -14.59 14.46 -2.25
C GLU A 65 -14.26 13.77 -0.93
N GLY A 66 -13.11 13.10 -0.92
CA GLY A 66 -12.62 12.36 0.23
C GLY A 66 -12.72 10.84 0.08
N PRO A 67 -12.12 10.10 1.01
CA PRO A 67 -12.07 8.65 0.96
C PRO A 67 -13.42 8.01 1.30
N LEU A 68 -13.61 6.77 0.84
CA LEU A 68 -14.82 6.00 1.13
C LEU A 68 -14.98 5.73 2.63
N ALA A 69 -13.90 5.33 3.28
CA ALA A 69 -13.91 5.02 4.71
C ALA A 69 -13.47 6.24 5.52
N ASP A 70 -14.27 6.61 6.51
CA ASP A 70 -13.93 7.63 7.50
C ASP A 70 -13.21 6.94 8.67
N ALA A 71 -11.95 6.57 8.42
CA ALA A 71 -11.10 5.90 9.38
C ALA A 71 -9.81 6.70 9.60
N THR A 72 -9.25 6.59 10.80
CA THR A 72 -7.96 7.22 11.12
C THR A 72 -6.84 6.61 10.29
N GLU A 73 -6.85 5.29 10.13
CA GLU A 73 -5.89 4.58 9.29
C GLU A 73 -6.42 4.47 7.86
N GLN A 74 -5.60 4.92 6.91
CA GLN A 74 -5.94 4.95 5.49
C GLN A 74 -4.87 4.23 4.68
N LEU A 75 -5.25 3.70 3.52
CA LEU A 75 -4.32 3.06 2.60
C LEU A 75 -3.25 4.07 2.18
N THR A 76 -1.99 3.74 2.43
CA THR A 76 -0.84 4.60 2.09
C THR A 76 0.04 4.05 0.99
N ALA A 77 0.01 2.73 0.77
CA ALA A 77 0.75 2.08 -0.31
C ALA A 77 0.27 0.65 -0.49
N TYR A 78 0.57 0.07 -1.64
CA TYR A 78 0.39 -1.36 -1.84
C TYR A 78 1.52 -1.94 -2.67
N TYR A 79 1.79 -3.23 -2.46
CA TYR A 79 2.64 -4.03 -3.34
C TYR A 79 1.87 -5.23 -3.85
N VAL A 80 2.18 -5.66 -5.07
CA VAL A 80 1.80 -6.98 -5.58
C VAL A 80 3.08 -7.78 -5.69
N VAL A 81 3.13 -8.90 -4.99
CA VAL A 81 4.31 -9.77 -4.97
C VAL A 81 3.95 -11.17 -5.46
N ASP A 82 4.89 -11.81 -6.14
CA ASP A 82 4.84 -13.21 -6.49
C ASP A 82 5.89 -13.95 -5.66
N CYS A 83 5.44 -14.72 -4.69
CA CYS A 83 6.31 -15.40 -3.76
C CYS A 83 5.90 -16.86 -3.56
N ALA A 84 6.81 -17.67 -3.02
CA ALA A 84 6.68 -19.11 -2.99
C ALA A 84 5.60 -19.63 -2.03
N SER A 85 5.20 -18.84 -1.02
CA SER A 85 4.30 -19.32 0.03
C SER A 85 3.61 -18.16 0.74
N PRO A 86 2.48 -18.43 1.43
CA PRO A 86 1.85 -17.43 2.31
C PRO A 86 2.79 -16.96 3.43
N GLU A 87 3.64 -17.83 3.94
CA GLU A 87 4.63 -17.49 4.98
C GLU A 87 5.65 -16.48 4.45
N ARG A 88 6.08 -16.62 3.19
CA ARG A 88 6.97 -15.64 2.56
C ARG A 88 6.27 -14.30 2.38
N ALA A 89 5.00 -14.29 1.98
CA ALA A 89 4.22 -13.07 1.84
C ALA A 89 4.11 -12.32 3.19
N ARG A 90 3.89 -13.05 4.28
CA ARG A 90 3.88 -12.49 5.63
C ARG A 90 5.24 -11.91 6.03
N ALA A 91 6.32 -12.59 5.71
CA ALA A 91 7.66 -12.11 6.02
C ALA A 91 7.97 -10.80 5.28
N ILE A 92 7.53 -10.68 4.03
CA ILE A 92 7.62 -9.43 3.26
C ILE A 92 6.78 -8.34 3.93
N ALA A 93 5.55 -8.65 4.31
CA ALA A 93 4.64 -7.70 4.94
C ALA A 93 5.18 -7.18 6.28
N GLU A 94 5.81 -8.02 7.08
CA GLU A 94 6.42 -7.59 8.34
C GLU A 94 7.52 -6.54 8.14
N ARG A 95 8.21 -6.58 7.01
CA ARG A 95 9.28 -5.61 6.71
C ARG A 95 8.78 -4.21 6.44
N VAL A 96 7.50 -4.03 6.07
CA VAL A 96 6.94 -2.69 5.82
C VAL A 96 6.35 -2.06 7.09
N LEU A 97 6.16 -2.84 8.16
CA LEU A 97 5.71 -2.29 9.44
C LEU A 97 6.81 -1.43 10.06
N ASP A 98 6.46 -0.23 10.46
CA ASP A 98 7.35 0.73 11.11
C ASP A 98 6.55 1.72 11.96
N PHE A 99 7.17 2.83 12.38
CA PHE A 99 6.46 3.87 13.11
C PHE A 99 5.41 4.62 12.28
N HIS A 100 5.46 4.48 10.96
CA HIS A 100 4.57 5.14 10.00
C HIS A 100 3.49 4.19 9.48
N VAL A 101 3.89 3.03 8.94
CA VAL A 101 2.96 1.98 8.49
C VAL A 101 2.63 1.09 9.69
N VAL A 102 1.46 1.32 10.29
CA VAL A 102 1.08 0.69 11.56
C VAL A 102 0.26 -0.58 11.37
N ALA A 103 -0.26 -0.82 10.18
CA ALA A 103 -1.03 -2.02 9.87
C ALA A 103 -0.80 -2.43 8.42
N VAL A 104 -0.79 -3.73 8.17
CA VAL A 104 -0.63 -4.31 6.84
C VAL A 104 -1.60 -5.46 6.68
N GLU A 105 -2.36 -5.43 5.58
CA GLU A 105 -3.14 -6.60 5.17
C GLU A 105 -2.38 -7.39 4.11
N VAL A 106 -2.37 -8.70 4.25
CA VAL A 106 -1.86 -9.62 3.23
C VAL A 106 -3.06 -10.33 2.61
N ARG A 107 -3.28 -10.09 1.32
CA ARG A 107 -4.45 -10.62 0.62
C ARG A 107 -4.02 -11.34 -0.66
N PRO A 108 -4.38 -12.63 -0.83
CA PRO A 108 -4.13 -13.31 -2.11
C PRO A 108 -4.80 -12.59 -3.28
N VAL A 109 -4.12 -12.56 -4.42
CA VAL A 109 -4.66 -12.02 -5.66
C VAL A 109 -5.42 -13.13 -6.38
N HIS A 110 -6.70 -12.90 -6.68
CA HIS A 110 -7.52 -13.85 -7.41
C HIS A 110 -7.32 -13.71 -8.92
N ASP A 111 -7.36 -12.45 -9.41
CA ASP A 111 -7.14 -12.13 -10.82
C ASP A 111 -6.09 -11.03 -10.95
N SER A 112 -5.23 -11.13 -11.94
CA SER A 112 -4.22 -10.10 -12.23
C SER A 112 -4.38 -9.59 -13.66
N PHE A 113 -4.28 -8.28 -13.80
CA PHE A 113 -4.42 -7.58 -15.08
C PHE A 113 -3.27 -6.60 -15.28
N GLY A 114 -2.68 -6.60 -16.48
CA GLY A 114 -1.68 -5.60 -16.85
C GLY A 114 -0.34 -5.73 -16.11
N MET A 115 -0.11 -6.82 -15.40
CA MET A 115 1.15 -7.11 -14.73
C MET A 115 1.99 -8.09 -15.57
N ALA A 116 3.31 -7.98 -15.45
CA ALA A 116 4.19 -8.98 -16.04
C ALA A 116 3.91 -10.35 -15.41
N GLU A 117 3.84 -11.39 -16.24
CA GLU A 117 3.75 -12.75 -15.71
C GLU A 117 5.05 -13.11 -14.98
N ALA A 118 4.92 -13.87 -13.90
CA ALA A 118 6.06 -14.39 -13.18
C ALA A 118 6.84 -15.36 -14.09
N PRO A 119 8.19 -15.31 -14.11
CA PRO A 119 9.01 -16.22 -14.91
C PRO A 119 8.88 -17.68 -14.48
#